data_eb821af1d29f9a0d3203f8b2aafc49ec
#
_entry.id   eb821af1d29f9a0d3203f8b2aafc49ec
#
_cell.length_a   1.000
_cell.length_b   1.000
_cell.length_c   1.000
_cell.angle_alpha   90.00
_cell.angle_beta   90.00
_cell.angle_gamma   90.00
#
_symmetry.space_group_name_H-M   'P 1'
#
loop_
_entity.id
_entity.type
_entity.pdbx_description
1 polymer ?
#
loop_
_entity_poly.entity_id
_entity_poly.type
_entity_poly.pdbx_seq_one_letter_code
_entity_poly.pdbx_strand_id
1 'polypeptide(L)'
;MRKTKKTMVLITCIGFLTIISHTAATYLQPVHLDSLSYSKNIPSKISEVAKSATELLYDELDLQGKLAFEPFEKAMIGYEILEFNNKDIITIIDFTRPSTEKRMFVIDIKNKKILFNNIVSHGRNSGEKYATSFSNRHGSFQSSLGFYTTGNTYMGGNGFSLVLNGLEDGINDQAKARAVVIHGADYCSQKVINNTGRLGRSYGCPALPRELNKPIINTIKNGSMLFIYAEDKNYLANSKILKKGSETMLAQLNDKVVDDIDTTYQSY
;
A
#
# COMPACT_ATOMS: atom_id res chain seq x y z
N MET A 1 -19.27 34.82 -55.14
CA MET A 1 -19.22 34.21 -56.51
C MET A 1 -18.12 33.15 -56.54
N ARG A 2 -18.42 32.04 -57.18
CA ARG A 2 -17.72 30.78 -57.52
C ARG A 2 -17.74 29.75 -56.37
N LYS A 3 -18.60 28.83 -56.31
CA LYS A 3 -19.11 27.67 -57.12
C LYS A 3 -18.01 26.69 -57.51
N THR A 4 -18.24 25.45 -57.03
CA THR A 4 -18.08 24.11 -57.64
C THR A 4 -16.75 23.42 -57.32
N LYS A 5 -16.64 22.12 -57.10
CA LYS A 5 -17.39 20.95 -57.61
C LYS A 5 -17.17 19.71 -56.69
N LYS A 6 -18.20 18.93 -56.56
CA LYS A 6 -18.17 17.52 -56.15
C LYS A 6 -17.42 16.70 -57.21
N THR A 7 -16.67 15.70 -56.80
CA THR A 7 -16.41 14.54 -57.64
C THR A 7 -16.52 13.29 -56.79
N MET A 8 -17.53 12.55 -57.12
CA MET A 8 -17.84 11.18 -56.68
C MET A 8 -17.17 10.25 -57.67
N VAL A 9 -16.38 9.31 -57.23
CA VAL A 9 -15.91 8.20 -58.05
C VAL A 9 -16.32 6.90 -57.38
N LEU A 10 -17.26 6.28 -58.07
CA LEU A 10 -17.75 4.92 -57.93
C LEU A 10 -17.00 4.06 -58.94
N ILE A 11 -16.42 2.94 -58.59
CA ILE A 11 -16.11 1.78 -59.49
C ILE A 11 -15.75 0.61 -58.58
N THR A 12 -16.60 -0.35 -58.52
CA THR A 12 -16.87 -1.66 -59.18
C THR A 12 -16.09 -2.83 -58.63
N CYS A 13 -16.92 -3.78 -58.24
CA CYS A 13 -16.62 -5.18 -57.97
C CYS A 13 -15.90 -5.86 -59.14
N ILE A 14 -14.93 -6.70 -58.87
CA ILE A 14 -14.69 -7.92 -59.64
C ILE A 14 -14.20 -9.00 -58.69
N GLY A 15 -14.92 -10.09 -58.65
CA GLY A 15 -14.56 -11.31 -57.95
C GLY A 15 -13.59 -12.15 -58.81
N PHE A 16 -12.82 -12.97 -58.13
CA PHE A 16 -12.18 -14.17 -58.68
C PHE A 16 -11.90 -15.14 -57.54
N LEU A 17 -12.61 -16.15 -57.49
CA LEU A 17 -12.32 -17.56 -57.85
C LEU A 17 -11.51 -18.33 -56.81
N THR A 18 -12.21 -19.26 -56.32
CA THR A 18 -11.87 -20.41 -55.48
C THR A 18 -10.64 -21.19 -55.97
N ILE A 19 -9.70 -21.41 -55.07
CA ILE A 19 -8.80 -22.57 -55.18
C ILE A 19 -9.02 -23.42 -53.94
N ILE A 20 -9.65 -24.56 -54.12
CA ILE A 20 -9.77 -25.66 -53.19
C ILE A 20 -8.42 -26.37 -53.18
N SER A 21 -7.67 -26.26 -52.12
CA SER A 21 -6.58 -27.20 -51.85
C SER A 21 -7.01 -28.14 -50.72
N HIS A 22 -7.31 -29.36 -51.10
CA HIS A 22 -7.46 -30.51 -50.22
C HIS A 22 -6.09 -30.81 -49.59
N THR A 23 -5.93 -30.50 -48.34
CA THR A 23 -4.88 -31.15 -47.54
C THR A 23 -5.53 -31.99 -46.46
N ALA A 24 -5.08 -33.23 -46.44
CA ALA A 24 -5.57 -34.34 -45.64
C ALA A 24 -5.79 -33.97 -44.18
N ALA A 25 -7.02 -34.09 -43.73
CA ALA A 25 -7.33 -34.18 -42.30
C ALA A 25 -6.83 -35.54 -41.79
N THR A 26 -5.69 -35.56 -41.17
CA THR A 26 -5.31 -36.70 -40.33
C THR A 26 -6.28 -36.75 -39.16
N TYR A 27 -7.12 -37.74 -39.16
CA TYR A 27 -7.98 -38.13 -38.04
C TYR A 27 -7.12 -38.44 -36.82
N LEU A 28 -7.01 -37.47 -35.88
CA LEU A 28 -6.65 -37.80 -34.53
C LEU A 28 -7.84 -38.49 -33.90
N GLN A 29 -7.78 -39.79 -33.73
CA GLN A 29 -8.69 -40.57 -32.93
C GLN A 29 -8.74 -39.95 -31.52
N PRO A 30 -9.92 -39.79 -30.90
CA PRO A 30 -10.01 -39.42 -29.51
C PRO A 30 -9.36 -40.54 -28.68
N VAL A 31 -8.29 -40.22 -27.98
CA VAL A 31 -7.76 -41.09 -26.96
C VAL A 31 -8.86 -41.27 -25.91
N HIS A 32 -9.43 -42.47 -25.88
CA HIS A 32 -10.33 -42.89 -24.84
C HIS A 32 -9.51 -42.88 -23.52
N LEU A 33 -9.65 -41.80 -22.76
CA LEU A 33 -9.21 -41.81 -21.37
C LEU A 33 -10.15 -42.73 -20.63
N ASP A 34 -9.80 -44.01 -20.59
CA ASP A 34 -10.41 -44.92 -19.66
C ASP A 34 -10.29 -44.30 -18.28
N SER A 35 -11.42 -44.19 -17.63
CA SER A 35 -11.63 -43.75 -16.27
C SER A 35 -10.64 -44.43 -15.32
N LEU A 36 -9.46 -43.85 -15.13
CA LEU A 36 -8.72 -44.03 -13.91
C LEU A 36 -9.58 -43.39 -12.82
N SER A 37 -10.33 -44.24 -12.15
CA SER A 37 -10.96 -43.94 -10.88
C SER A 37 -9.85 -43.60 -9.89
N TYR A 38 -9.34 -42.36 -9.98
CA TYR A 38 -8.49 -41.81 -8.92
C TYR A 38 -9.37 -41.63 -7.71
N SER A 39 -9.27 -42.64 -6.86
CA SER A 39 -9.94 -42.74 -5.59
C SER A 39 -9.90 -41.42 -4.85
N LYS A 40 -11.07 -40.95 -4.50
CA LYS A 40 -11.42 -39.86 -3.64
C LYS A 40 -10.92 -40.07 -2.20
N ASN A 41 -9.60 -40.14 -2.04
CA ASN A 41 -8.93 -40.07 -0.74
C ASN A 41 -7.86 -38.99 -0.80
N ILE A 42 -8.28 -37.75 -1.14
CA ILE A 42 -7.54 -36.58 -0.72
C ILE A 42 -7.73 -36.50 0.79
N PRO A 43 -6.67 -36.64 1.60
CA PRO A 43 -6.80 -36.47 3.02
C PRO A 43 -7.43 -35.11 3.30
N SER A 44 -8.47 -35.09 4.14
CA SER A 44 -9.16 -33.86 4.58
C SER A 44 -8.27 -32.90 5.39
N LYS A 45 -6.96 -33.04 5.28
CA LYS A 45 -5.91 -32.29 5.99
C LYS A 45 -5.27 -31.17 5.16
N ILE A 46 -5.75 -30.89 3.93
CA ILE A 46 -5.22 -29.81 3.08
C ILE A 46 -6.07 -28.53 3.22
N SER A 47 -6.65 -28.24 4.35
CA SER A 47 -7.48 -27.04 4.51
C SER A 47 -7.05 -26.04 5.60
N GLU A 48 -5.91 -26.23 6.22
CA GLU A 48 -5.28 -25.13 6.97
C GLU A 48 -4.12 -24.59 6.12
N VAL A 49 -4.43 -23.60 5.27
CA VAL A 49 -3.40 -22.76 4.69
C VAL A 49 -2.68 -22.09 5.86
N ALA A 50 -1.43 -22.46 6.10
CA ALA A 50 -0.63 -21.89 7.18
C ALA A 50 -0.60 -20.37 7.01
N LYS A 51 -0.96 -19.63 8.06
CA LYS A 51 -0.91 -18.16 8.05
C LYS A 51 0.49 -17.69 7.70
N SER A 52 0.58 -16.66 6.91
CA SER A 52 1.86 -15.98 6.62
C SER A 52 2.45 -15.38 7.91
N ALA A 53 3.77 -15.15 7.92
CA ALA A 53 4.42 -14.49 9.06
C ALA A 53 3.80 -13.12 9.38
N THR A 54 3.35 -12.41 8.36
CA THR A 54 2.66 -11.11 8.51
C THR A 54 1.28 -11.26 9.16
N GLU A 55 0.51 -12.29 8.80
CA GLU A 55 -0.79 -12.58 9.44
C GLU A 55 -0.62 -13.00 10.90
N LEU A 56 0.40 -13.83 11.20
CA LEU A 56 0.70 -14.20 12.58
C LEU A 56 1.08 -12.98 13.42
N LEU A 57 1.92 -12.11 12.90
CA LEU A 57 2.31 -10.87 13.60
C LEU A 57 1.12 -9.93 13.79
N TYR A 58 0.22 -9.83 12.81
CA TYR A 58 -1.01 -9.04 12.91
C TYR A 58 -1.92 -9.52 14.04
N ASP A 59 -2.05 -10.85 14.19
CA ASP A 59 -2.83 -11.46 15.26
C ASP A 59 -2.16 -11.28 16.63
N GLU A 60 -0.84 -11.48 16.72
CA GLU A 60 -0.06 -11.29 17.96
C GLU A 60 -0.11 -9.83 18.46
N LEU A 61 -0.19 -8.87 17.55
CA LEU A 61 -0.35 -7.45 17.85
C LEU A 61 -1.79 -7.06 18.22
N ASP A 62 -2.74 -8.00 18.15
CA ASP A 62 -4.17 -7.74 18.38
C ASP A 62 -4.68 -6.53 17.59
N LEU A 63 -4.36 -6.51 16.28
CA LEU A 63 -4.72 -5.40 15.38
C LEU A 63 -6.14 -5.51 14.83
N GLN A 64 -6.79 -6.66 14.95
CA GLN A 64 -8.16 -6.88 14.47
C GLN A 64 -9.13 -5.84 15.07
N GLY A 65 -9.96 -5.23 14.20
CA GLY A 65 -10.86 -4.15 14.58
C GLY A 65 -10.20 -2.80 14.90
N LYS A 66 -8.86 -2.75 15.00
CA LYS A 66 -8.09 -1.52 15.26
C LYS A 66 -7.47 -0.95 13.99
N LEU A 67 -6.70 -1.75 13.26
CA LEU A 67 -6.08 -1.43 11.98
C LEU A 67 -6.49 -2.52 10.98
N ALA A 68 -6.94 -2.15 9.79
CA ALA A 68 -7.23 -3.13 8.74
C ALA A 68 -5.96 -3.92 8.35
N PHE A 69 -6.12 -5.16 7.87
CA PHE A 69 -4.98 -5.99 7.50
C PHE A 69 -4.21 -5.40 6.32
N GLU A 70 -4.89 -4.86 5.30
CA GLU A 70 -4.23 -4.36 4.10
C GLU A 70 -3.20 -3.25 4.35
N PRO A 71 -3.49 -2.14 5.08
CA PRO A 71 -2.45 -1.15 5.39
C PRO A 71 -1.31 -1.73 6.23
N PHE A 72 -1.56 -2.71 7.09
CA PHE A 72 -0.51 -3.40 7.83
C PHE A 72 0.34 -4.28 6.91
N GLU A 73 -0.27 -5.10 6.06
CA GLU A 73 0.42 -5.93 5.07
C GLU A 73 1.31 -5.08 4.14
N LYS A 74 0.77 -3.98 3.60
CA LYS A 74 1.55 -3.06 2.76
C LYS A 74 2.72 -2.42 3.52
N ALA A 75 2.52 -2.08 4.80
CA ALA A 75 3.61 -1.58 5.65
C ALA A 75 4.71 -2.63 5.82
N MET A 76 4.34 -3.91 6.06
CA MET A 76 5.31 -5.00 6.23
C MET A 76 6.08 -5.31 4.95
N ILE A 77 5.48 -5.16 3.77
CA ILE A 77 6.19 -5.25 2.50
C ILE A 77 7.38 -4.27 2.45
N GLY A 78 7.15 -3.01 2.80
CA GLY A 78 8.24 -2.02 2.84
C GLY A 78 9.23 -2.26 3.98
N TYR A 79 8.76 -2.72 5.12
CA TYR A 79 9.61 -3.05 6.27
C TYR A 79 10.65 -4.14 5.94
N GLU A 80 10.26 -5.16 5.18
CA GLU A 80 11.13 -6.26 4.80
C GLU A 80 12.19 -5.87 3.76
N ILE A 81 11.87 -4.99 2.82
CA ILE A 81 12.77 -4.68 1.70
C ILE A 81 13.57 -3.39 1.84
N LEU A 82 13.19 -2.53 2.82
CA LEU A 82 13.88 -1.26 3.07
C LEU A 82 14.78 -1.35 4.30
N GLU A 83 15.85 -0.55 4.28
CA GLU A 83 16.75 -0.44 5.42
C GLU A 83 16.42 0.76 6.29
N PHE A 84 16.30 0.53 7.59
CA PHE A 84 16.04 1.55 8.61
C PHE A 84 17.07 1.46 9.73
N ASN A 85 17.51 2.60 10.25
CA ASN A 85 18.44 2.63 11.40
C ASN A 85 17.78 2.11 12.67
N ASN A 86 16.49 2.32 12.83
CA ASN A 86 15.68 1.77 13.92
C ASN A 86 14.59 0.88 13.33
N LYS A 87 14.85 -0.42 13.26
CA LYS A 87 13.90 -1.44 12.80
C LYS A 87 12.92 -1.89 13.88
N ASP A 88 13.17 -1.56 15.16
CA ASP A 88 12.29 -2.01 16.24
C ASP A 88 10.92 -1.32 16.20
N ILE A 89 10.87 -0.10 15.66
CA ILE A 89 9.67 0.75 15.67
C ILE A 89 9.18 1.05 14.25
N ILE A 90 7.90 0.82 14.01
CA ILE A 90 7.21 1.27 12.79
C ILE A 90 6.04 2.20 13.13
N THR A 91 5.73 3.08 12.21
CA THR A 91 4.55 3.96 12.29
C THR A 91 3.69 3.75 11.05
N ILE A 92 2.39 3.51 11.25
CA ILE A 92 1.41 3.38 10.16
C ILE A 92 0.35 4.47 10.35
N ILE A 93 0.10 5.24 9.29
CA ILE A 93 -1.02 6.19 9.21
C ILE A 93 -1.97 5.69 8.15
N ASP A 94 -3.18 5.32 8.57
CA ASP A 94 -4.22 4.78 7.71
C ASP A 94 -5.25 5.87 7.35
N PHE A 95 -5.07 6.47 6.18
CA PHE A 95 -5.98 7.52 5.68
C PHE A 95 -7.26 6.98 5.01
N THR A 96 -7.45 5.67 4.94
CA THR A 96 -8.78 5.12 4.61
C THR A 96 -9.80 5.46 5.68
N ARG A 97 -9.34 5.69 6.90
CA ARG A 97 -10.17 6.06 8.05
C ARG A 97 -10.40 7.57 8.13
N PRO A 98 -11.57 8.00 8.63
CA PRO A 98 -11.85 9.42 8.80
C PRO A 98 -10.94 10.05 9.86
N SER A 99 -10.75 11.36 9.77
CA SER A 99 -9.92 12.11 10.73
C SER A 99 -10.46 12.12 12.15
N THR A 100 -11.71 11.72 12.35
CA THR A 100 -12.36 11.59 13.66
C THR A 100 -11.98 10.32 14.40
N GLU A 101 -11.32 9.38 13.74
CA GLU A 101 -10.92 8.11 14.31
C GLU A 101 -9.42 8.04 14.56
N LYS A 102 -9.03 7.15 15.46
CA LYS A 102 -7.64 6.78 15.67
C LYS A 102 -7.14 6.04 14.43
N ARG A 103 -6.21 6.64 13.71
CA ARG A 103 -5.71 6.16 12.42
C ARG A 103 -4.20 6.25 12.27
N MET A 104 -3.49 6.57 13.36
CA MET A 104 -2.04 6.48 13.47
C MET A 104 -1.70 5.44 14.52
N PHE A 105 -0.82 4.52 14.17
CA PHE A 105 -0.32 3.44 15.00
C PHE A 105 1.20 3.54 15.07
N VAL A 106 1.74 3.52 16.28
CA VAL A 106 3.18 3.33 16.53
C VAL A 106 3.34 1.97 17.17
N ILE A 107 4.07 1.10 16.52
CA ILE A 107 4.18 -0.31 16.86
C ILE A 107 5.64 -0.65 17.14
N ASP A 108 5.89 -1.28 18.28
CA ASP A 108 7.14 -1.94 18.61
C ASP A 108 7.07 -3.38 18.03
N ILE A 109 7.74 -3.59 16.91
CA ILE A 109 7.76 -4.88 16.21
C ILE A 109 8.52 -5.93 17.03
N LYS A 110 9.63 -5.51 17.67
CA LYS A 110 10.47 -6.40 18.46
C LYS A 110 9.74 -6.98 19.67
N ASN A 111 9.01 -6.12 20.39
CA ASN A 111 8.26 -6.53 21.58
C ASN A 111 6.78 -6.82 21.29
N LYS A 112 6.36 -6.79 20.01
CA LYS A 112 5.01 -7.08 19.53
C LYS A 112 3.95 -6.27 20.29
N LYS A 113 4.12 -4.95 20.33
CA LYS A 113 3.27 -4.06 21.14
C LYS A 113 2.88 -2.78 20.41
N ILE A 114 1.60 -2.39 20.50
CA ILE A 114 1.15 -1.07 20.09
C ILE A 114 1.53 -0.07 21.18
N LEU A 115 2.43 0.86 20.86
CA LEU A 115 2.87 1.91 21.77
C LEU A 115 1.93 3.11 21.79
N PHE A 116 1.44 3.50 20.60
CA PHE A 116 0.47 4.58 20.45
C PHE A 116 -0.56 4.22 19.39
N ASN A 117 -1.82 4.59 19.67
CA ASN A 117 -2.91 4.58 18.71
C ASN A 117 -3.73 5.86 18.90
N ASN A 118 -3.62 6.80 17.95
CA ASN A 118 -4.20 8.12 18.11
C ASN A 118 -4.71 8.73 16.79
N ILE A 119 -5.42 9.84 16.94
CA ILE A 119 -5.85 10.68 15.81
C ILE A 119 -4.63 11.40 15.20
N VAL A 120 -4.69 11.68 13.90
CA VAL A 120 -3.68 12.46 13.17
C VAL A 120 -4.36 13.28 12.06
N SER A 121 -3.96 14.54 11.90
CA SER A 121 -4.47 15.41 10.84
C SER A 121 -3.75 15.15 9.51
N HIS A 122 -4.43 15.46 8.42
CA HIS A 122 -3.89 15.46 7.05
C HIS A 122 -3.85 16.89 6.46
N GLY A 123 -3.33 17.03 5.26
CA GLY A 123 -3.23 18.29 4.53
C GLY A 123 -4.60 18.86 4.11
N ARG A 124 -4.75 20.19 4.17
CA ARG A 124 -6.02 20.86 3.92
C ARG A 124 -6.62 20.60 2.54
N ASN A 125 -5.79 20.39 1.54
CA ASN A 125 -6.21 20.08 0.19
C ASN A 125 -6.25 18.57 -0.10
N SER A 126 -6.01 17.72 0.92
CA SER A 126 -6.22 16.27 0.79
C SER A 126 -7.67 15.86 0.96
N GLY A 127 -8.52 16.70 1.53
CA GLY A 127 -9.94 16.42 1.77
C GLY A 127 -10.46 17.05 3.06
N GLU A 128 -11.68 16.76 3.41
CA GLU A 128 -12.32 17.30 4.62
C GLU A 128 -12.20 16.33 5.80
N LYS A 129 -13.16 15.44 5.98
CA LYS A 129 -13.17 14.41 7.02
C LYS A 129 -12.29 13.23 6.63
N TYR A 130 -12.27 12.87 5.36
CA TYR A 130 -11.43 11.83 4.77
C TYR A 130 -10.32 12.48 3.94
N ALA A 131 -9.16 11.83 3.89
CA ALA A 131 -8.10 12.20 2.97
C ALA A 131 -8.26 11.38 1.69
N THR A 132 -8.56 12.04 0.58
CA THR A 132 -8.90 11.41 -0.71
C THR A 132 -8.05 11.92 -1.86
N SER A 133 -7.13 12.87 -1.62
CA SER A 133 -6.28 13.46 -2.65
C SER A 133 -4.88 13.71 -2.09
N PHE A 134 -3.87 13.31 -2.85
CA PHE A 134 -2.48 13.27 -2.40
C PHE A 134 -1.55 13.89 -3.45
N SER A 135 -0.43 14.44 -3.03
CA SER A 135 0.50 15.08 -3.95
C SER A 135 1.90 15.21 -3.37
N ASN A 136 2.89 15.02 -4.23
CA ASN A 136 4.30 15.30 -3.96
C ASN A 136 4.70 16.74 -4.33
N ARG A 137 3.80 17.52 -4.96
CA ARG A 137 4.09 18.85 -5.52
C ARG A 137 4.19 19.91 -4.44
N HIS A 138 5.20 20.77 -4.57
CA HIS A 138 5.37 21.93 -3.68
C HIS A 138 4.15 22.86 -3.74
N GLY A 139 3.74 23.40 -2.60
CA GLY A 139 2.58 24.30 -2.52
C GLY A 139 1.21 23.64 -2.73
N SER A 140 1.12 22.31 -2.88
CA SER A 140 -0.15 21.60 -3.03
C SER A 140 -1.02 21.63 -1.77
N PHE A 141 -0.41 21.78 -0.59
CA PHE A 141 -1.05 21.63 0.73
C PHE A 141 -1.76 20.28 0.93
N GLN A 142 -1.32 19.28 0.16
CA GLN A 142 -1.78 17.91 0.26
C GLN A 142 -0.76 17.05 0.99
N SER A 143 -1.22 16.04 1.71
CA SER A 143 -0.36 14.97 2.22
C SER A 143 0.18 14.14 1.06
N SER A 144 1.33 13.49 1.25
CA SER A 144 1.87 12.50 0.32
C SER A 144 1.77 11.11 0.96
N LEU A 145 1.50 10.11 0.15
CA LEU A 145 1.45 8.70 0.57
C LEU A 145 2.84 8.08 0.57
N GLY A 146 2.92 6.84 1.04
CA GLY A 146 4.09 5.98 0.88
C GLY A 146 5.00 5.91 2.09
N PHE A 147 6.22 5.43 1.83
CA PHE A 147 7.22 5.12 2.84
C PHE A 147 8.15 6.30 3.12
N TYR A 148 8.46 6.46 4.40
CA TYR A 148 9.38 7.48 4.90
C TYR A 148 10.34 6.87 5.90
N THR A 149 11.53 7.45 6.01
CA THR A 149 12.35 7.32 7.22
C THR A 149 12.26 8.60 8.04
N THR A 150 12.17 8.43 9.36
CA THR A 150 12.15 9.55 10.29
C THR A 150 13.55 10.13 10.44
N GLY A 151 13.65 11.45 10.41
CA GLY A 151 14.91 12.18 10.51
C GLY A 151 15.17 12.78 11.88
N ASN A 152 15.86 13.91 11.87
CA ASN A 152 16.21 14.67 13.08
C ASN A 152 15.00 15.48 13.58
N THR A 153 15.02 15.80 14.86
CA THR A 153 14.08 16.72 15.48
C THR A 153 14.63 18.14 15.51
N TYR A 154 13.73 19.12 15.51
CA TYR A 154 14.08 20.54 15.68
C TYR A 154 12.95 21.32 16.34
N MET A 155 13.26 22.53 16.82
CA MET A 155 12.27 23.49 17.30
C MET A 155 11.99 24.48 16.18
N GLY A 156 10.78 24.44 15.62
CA GLY A 156 10.32 25.31 14.55
C GLY A 156 9.09 26.12 14.91
N GLY A 157 8.46 26.78 13.94
CA GLY A 157 7.23 27.56 14.17
C GLY A 157 6.06 26.75 14.72
N ASN A 158 6.02 25.44 14.48
CA ASN A 158 5.05 24.50 15.04
C ASN A 158 5.52 23.85 16.35
N GLY A 159 6.62 24.33 16.96
CA GLY A 159 7.26 23.74 18.14
C GLY A 159 8.12 22.53 17.80
N PHE A 160 8.19 21.57 18.71
CA PHE A 160 8.98 20.35 18.55
C PHE A 160 8.47 19.50 17.38
N SER A 161 9.31 19.35 16.37
CA SER A 161 8.96 18.78 15.07
C SER A 161 9.97 17.70 14.66
N LEU A 162 9.52 16.73 13.84
CA LEU A 162 10.29 15.62 13.31
C LEU A 162 10.32 15.67 11.80
N VAL A 163 11.50 15.72 11.20
CA VAL A 163 11.70 15.68 9.77
C VAL A 163 11.29 14.32 9.20
N LEU A 164 10.61 14.32 8.06
CA LEU A 164 10.27 13.13 7.29
C LEU A 164 11.05 13.14 5.97
N ASN A 165 11.78 12.06 5.69
CA ASN A 165 12.44 11.84 4.42
C ASN A 165 11.63 10.81 3.62
N GLY A 166 11.03 11.23 2.51
CA GLY A 166 10.28 10.34 1.62
C GLY A 166 11.23 9.43 0.85
N LEU A 167 10.85 8.16 0.70
CA LEU A 167 11.66 7.10 0.10
C LEU A 167 11.19 6.71 -1.30
N GLU A 168 10.12 7.33 -1.81
CA GLU A 168 9.51 6.96 -3.08
C GLU A 168 9.56 8.13 -4.08
N ASP A 169 10.40 7.94 -5.10
CA ASP A 169 10.63 8.89 -6.18
C ASP A 169 9.32 9.23 -6.93
N GLY A 170 9.05 10.53 -7.10
CA GLY A 170 7.82 11.03 -7.70
C GLY A 170 6.57 10.97 -6.79
N ILE A 171 6.61 10.27 -5.66
CA ILE A 171 5.48 10.04 -4.75
C ILE A 171 5.61 10.91 -3.48
N ASN A 172 6.76 10.87 -2.80
CA ASN A 172 7.00 11.60 -1.56
C ASN A 172 8.45 12.09 -1.38
N ASP A 173 9.32 11.89 -2.35
CA ASP A 173 10.73 12.31 -2.32
C ASP A 173 10.90 13.81 -2.07
N GLN A 174 9.91 14.63 -2.40
CA GLN A 174 9.91 16.08 -2.13
C GLN A 174 9.48 16.43 -0.70
N ALA A 175 9.14 15.47 0.15
CA ALA A 175 8.61 15.74 1.49
C ALA A 175 9.52 16.67 2.31
N LYS A 176 10.82 16.41 2.33
CA LYS A 176 11.80 17.24 3.04
C LYS A 176 11.88 18.66 2.46
N ALA A 177 11.95 18.80 1.13
CA ALA A 177 11.98 20.10 0.45
C ALA A 177 10.69 20.91 0.66
N ARG A 178 9.55 20.21 0.79
CA ARG A 178 8.24 20.78 1.11
C ARG A 178 8.05 21.11 2.60
N ALA A 179 9.04 20.85 3.44
CA ALA A 179 8.97 20.94 4.89
C ALA A 179 7.82 20.12 5.52
N VAL A 180 7.56 18.93 4.97
CA VAL A 180 6.61 17.97 5.56
C VAL A 180 7.26 17.32 6.78
N VAL A 181 6.66 17.53 7.94
CA VAL A 181 7.17 17.08 9.24
C VAL A 181 6.04 16.56 10.11
N ILE A 182 6.35 15.78 11.14
CA ILE A 182 5.40 15.52 12.22
C ILE A 182 5.54 16.66 13.24
N HIS A 183 4.42 17.23 13.67
CA HIS A 183 4.37 18.28 14.67
C HIS A 183 3.07 18.25 15.48
N GLY A 184 3.04 18.90 16.64
CA GLY A 184 1.82 19.08 17.42
C GLY A 184 0.99 20.27 16.95
N ALA A 185 -0.34 20.14 17.02
CA ALA A 185 -1.24 21.22 16.64
C ALA A 185 -2.54 21.22 17.45
N ASP A 186 -3.01 22.42 17.84
CA ASP A 186 -4.25 22.59 18.59
C ASP A 186 -5.48 22.16 17.80
N TYR A 187 -5.40 22.26 16.47
CA TYR A 187 -6.45 21.80 15.57
C TYR A 187 -6.54 20.26 15.44
N CYS A 188 -5.58 19.52 15.97
CA CYS A 188 -5.61 18.06 16.07
C CYS A 188 -6.03 17.67 17.48
N SER A 189 -7.32 17.81 17.80
CA SER A 189 -7.82 17.52 19.14
C SER A 189 -9.29 17.07 19.11
N GLN A 190 -9.71 16.32 20.13
CA GLN A 190 -11.09 15.88 20.31
C GLN A 190 -12.05 17.08 20.40
N LYS A 191 -11.60 18.20 20.99
CA LYS A 191 -12.40 19.45 21.06
C LYS A 191 -12.77 19.96 19.66
N VAL A 192 -11.82 19.94 18.73
CA VAL A 192 -12.07 20.36 17.35
C VAL A 192 -13.03 19.39 16.64
N ILE A 193 -12.85 18.08 16.83
CA ILE A 193 -13.78 17.07 16.29
C ILE A 193 -15.20 17.33 16.78
N ASN A 194 -15.39 17.54 18.07
CA ASN A 194 -16.71 17.75 18.67
C ASN A 194 -17.40 19.02 18.13
N ASN A 195 -16.62 20.05 17.83
CA ASN A 195 -17.15 21.33 17.34
C ASN A 195 -17.41 21.37 15.83
N THR A 196 -16.66 20.59 15.04
CA THR A 196 -16.64 20.72 13.57
C THR A 196 -16.94 19.43 12.82
N GLY A 197 -17.05 18.30 13.52
CA GLY A 197 -17.29 16.97 12.93
C GLY A 197 -16.04 16.36 12.27
N ARG A 198 -14.86 17.00 12.35
CA ARG A 198 -13.59 16.52 11.82
C ARG A 198 -12.39 17.16 12.55
N LEU A 199 -11.18 16.69 12.29
CA LEU A 199 -9.96 17.41 12.70
C LEU A 199 -9.74 18.68 11.85
N GLY A 200 -8.99 19.63 12.40
CA GLY A 200 -8.35 20.65 11.60
C GLY A 200 -7.31 20.03 10.66
N ARG A 201 -6.78 20.82 9.73
CA ARG A 201 -5.93 20.33 8.63
C ARG A 201 -4.66 21.16 8.52
N SER A 202 -3.57 20.49 8.19
CA SER A 202 -2.24 21.07 7.97
C SER A 202 -2.07 21.59 6.54
N TYR A 203 -0.84 21.96 6.20
CA TYR A 203 -0.40 22.22 4.81
C TYR A 203 0.30 21.00 4.18
N GLY A 204 -0.05 19.79 4.66
CA GLY A 204 0.47 18.51 4.15
C GLY A 204 1.07 17.62 5.24
N CYS A 205 1.49 18.19 6.36
CA CYS A 205 2.11 17.49 7.48
C CYS A 205 1.14 16.55 8.20
N PRO A 206 1.58 15.39 8.68
CA PRO A 206 0.87 14.66 9.73
C PRO A 206 0.98 15.47 11.05
N ALA A 207 -0.15 16.04 11.51
CA ALA A 207 -0.16 16.79 12.76
C ALA A 207 -0.82 15.99 13.87
N LEU A 208 -0.24 16.06 15.08
CA LEU A 208 -0.60 15.30 16.26
C LEU A 208 -1.30 16.17 17.32
N PRO A 209 -2.05 15.58 18.25
CA PRO A 209 -2.42 16.24 19.48
C PRO A 209 -1.17 16.76 20.21
N ARG A 210 -1.22 18.00 20.74
CA ARG A 210 -0.04 18.64 21.35
C ARG A 210 0.54 17.82 22.50
N GLU A 211 -0.31 17.25 23.31
CA GLU A 211 0.09 16.44 24.48
C GLU A 211 0.80 15.13 24.08
N LEU A 212 0.51 14.58 22.89
CA LEU A 212 1.11 13.36 22.37
C LEU A 212 2.30 13.61 21.45
N ASN A 213 2.52 14.84 20.99
CA ASN A 213 3.56 15.17 20.02
C ASN A 213 4.98 14.79 20.51
N LYS A 214 5.37 15.27 21.68
CA LYS A 214 6.73 15.02 22.21
C LYS A 214 6.97 13.54 22.53
N PRO A 215 6.08 12.80 23.23
CA PRO A 215 6.29 11.38 23.45
C PRO A 215 6.35 10.57 22.17
N ILE A 216 5.44 10.80 21.20
CA ILE A 216 5.44 10.08 19.93
C ILE A 216 6.73 10.36 19.15
N ILE A 217 7.10 11.63 18.96
CA ILE A 217 8.33 11.99 18.22
C ILE A 217 9.57 11.36 18.87
N ASN A 218 9.68 11.37 20.19
CA ASN A 218 10.81 10.75 20.87
C ASN A 218 10.90 9.24 20.68
N THR A 219 9.77 8.57 20.49
CA THR A 219 9.70 7.13 20.21
C THR A 219 10.11 6.80 18.78
N ILE A 220 9.66 7.60 17.80
CA ILE A 220 9.81 7.27 16.39
C ILE A 220 10.97 7.95 15.66
N LYS A 221 11.67 8.91 16.31
CA LYS A 221 12.80 9.63 15.69
C LYS A 221 13.99 8.72 15.38
N ASN A 222 14.97 9.25 14.60
CA ASN A 222 16.26 8.63 14.33
C ASN A 222 16.20 7.36 13.48
N GLY A 223 15.43 7.41 12.40
CA GLY A 223 15.51 6.42 11.34
C GLY A 223 14.55 5.25 11.47
N SER A 224 13.41 5.40 12.15
CA SER A 224 12.33 4.40 12.08
C SER A 224 11.51 4.55 10.80
N MET A 225 10.81 3.49 10.44
CA MET A 225 9.85 3.49 9.33
C MET A 225 8.59 4.28 9.70
N LEU A 226 8.10 5.08 8.74
CA LEU A 226 6.74 5.62 8.76
C LEU A 226 6.10 5.35 7.40
N PHE A 227 4.91 4.80 7.42
CA PHE A 227 4.13 4.50 6.21
C PHE A 227 2.78 5.22 6.26
N ILE A 228 2.45 5.97 5.21
CA ILE A 228 1.17 6.66 5.04
C ILE A 228 0.40 5.95 3.93
N TYR A 229 -0.70 5.32 4.31
CA TYR A 229 -1.53 4.52 3.43
C TYR A 229 -2.87 5.19 3.13
N ALA A 230 -3.36 5.00 1.92
CA ALA A 230 -4.73 5.19 1.48
C ALA A 230 -5.02 4.26 0.31
N GLU A 231 -6.28 3.93 0.08
CA GLU A 231 -6.72 3.20 -1.12
C GLU A 231 -6.68 4.12 -2.37
N ASP A 232 -5.48 4.60 -2.70
CA ASP A 232 -5.24 5.42 -3.87
C ASP A 232 -4.71 4.56 -5.01
N LYS A 233 -5.52 4.38 -6.05
CA LYS A 233 -5.18 3.51 -7.19
C LYS A 233 -3.89 3.93 -7.89
N ASN A 234 -3.62 5.25 -7.96
CA ASN A 234 -2.42 5.76 -8.59
C ASN A 234 -1.18 5.44 -7.75
N TYR A 235 -1.25 5.62 -6.43
CA TYR A 235 -0.18 5.23 -5.51
C TYR A 235 0.11 3.72 -5.60
N LEU A 236 -0.91 2.90 -5.42
CA LEU A 236 -0.77 1.44 -5.42
C LEU A 236 -0.20 0.89 -6.74
N ALA A 237 -0.56 1.49 -7.88
CA ALA A 237 -0.05 1.11 -9.19
C ALA A 237 1.38 1.60 -9.47
N ASN A 238 1.87 2.67 -8.80
CA ASN A 238 3.14 3.30 -9.13
C ASN A 238 4.23 3.13 -8.05
N SER A 239 3.89 2.64 -6.85
CA SER A 239 4.88 2.35 -5.81
C SER A 239 5.80 1.21 -6.23
N LYS A 240 7.07 1.55 -6.51
CA LYS A 240 8.10 0.59 -6.83
C LYS A 240 8.44 -0.32 -5.64
N ILE A 241 8.29 0.22 -4.43
CA ILE A 241 8.53 -0.52 -3.18
C ILE A 241 7.48 -1.62 -3.02
N LEU A 242 6.20 -1.29 -3.12
CA LEU A 242 5.13 -2.28 -3.01
C LEU A 242 5.22 -3.35 -4.10
N LYS A 243 5.53 -2.96 -5.33
CA LYS A 243 5.68 -3.89 -6.44
C LYS A 243 6.85 -4.86 -6.21
N LYS A 244 8.05 -4.33 -5.94
CA LYS A 244 9.25 -5.15 -5.69
C LYS A 244 9.05 -6.09 -4.50
N GLY A 245 8.47 -5.61 -3.40
CA GLY A 245 8.25 -6.42 -2.22
C GLY A 245 7.23 -7.54 -2.46
N SER A 246 6.15 -7.26 -3.19
CA SER A 246 5.18 -8.30 -3.57
C SER A 246 5.82 -9.38 -4.45
N GLU A 247 6.67 -9.00 -5.40
CA GLU A 247 7.43 -9.94 -6.23
C GLU A 247 8.38 -10.82 -5.38
N THR A 248 9.07 -10.22 -4.41
CA THR A 248 9.98 -10.94 -3.50
C THR A 248 9.21 -11.93 -2.61
N MET A 249 8.06 -11.52 -2.05
CA MET A 249 7.23 -12.40 -1.24
C MET A 249 6.67 -13.57 -2.04
N LEU A 250 6.24 -13.35 -3.28
CA LEU A 250 5.76 -14.42 -4.17
C LEU A 250 6.88 -15.40 -4.51
N ALA A 251 8.10 -14.95 -4.76
CA ALA A 251 9.25 -15.83 -4.99
C ALA A 251 9.54 -16.71 -3.78
N GLN A 252 9.57 -16.12 -2.57
CA GLN A 252 9.79 -16.88 -1.33
C GLN A 252 8.70 -17.91 -1.03
N LEU A 253 7.44 -17.63 -1.38
CA LEU A 253 6.34 -18.58 -1.25
C LEU A 253 6.50 -19.75 -2.21
N ASN A 254 6.89 -19.48 -3.46
CA ASN A 254 7.13 -20.52 -4.46
C ASN A 254 8.29 -21.44 -4.04
N ASP A 255 9.39 -20.89 -3.54
CA ASP A 255 10.53 -21.66 -3.05
C ASP A 255 10.13 -22.60 -1.90
N LYS A 256 9.36 -22.10 -0.94
CA LYS A 256 8.84 -22.94 0.18
C LYS A 256 7.95 -24.07 -0.30
N VAL A 257 7.07 -23.81 -1.25
CA VAL A 257 6.18 -24.84 -1.81
C VAL A 257 7.00 -25.94 -2.50
N VAL A 258 8.07 -25.57 -3.22
CA VAL A 258 8.97 -26.55 -3.86
C VAL A 258 9.69 -27.38 -2.83
N ASP A 259 10.25 -26.78 -1.77
CA ASP A 259 10.96 -27.49 -0.69
C ASP A 259 10.02 -28.46 0.08
N ASP A 260 8.79 -28.05 0.34
CA ASP A 260 7.78 -28.90 1.01
C ASP A 260 7.38 -30.10 0.13
N ILE A 261 7.31 -29.92 -1.18
CA ILE A 261 7.05 -31.01 -2.13
C ILE A 261 8.22 -31.98 -2.16
N ASP A 262 9.47 -31.51 -2.29
CA ASP A 262 10.65 -32.35 -2.35
C ASP A 262 10.86 -33.16 -1.06
N THR A 263 10.63 -32.55 0.11
CA THR A 263 10.70 -33.25 1.39
C THR A 263 9.64 -34.34 1.51
N THR A 264 8.47 -34.12 0.95
CA THR A 264 7.37 -35.12 0.97
C THR A 264 7.69 -36.32 0.09
N TYR A 265 8.35 -36.11 -1.09
CA TYR A 265 8.74 -37.20 -1.99
C TYR A 265 9.97 -37.98 -1.52
N GLN A 266 10.83 -37.41 -0.67
CA GLN A 266 11.99 -38.13 -0.11
C GLN A 266 11.63 -39.02 1.11
N SER A 267 10.42 -38.88 1.66
CA SER A 267 9.94 -39.65 2.83
C SER A 267 9.17 -40.90 2.42
N TYR A 268 9.07 -41.20 1.14
CA TYR A 268 8.51 -42.47 0.59
C TYR A 268 9.59 -43.30 -0.12
#